data_e6fe6ce3d54217dedbbf59d3d2b0c8b1
#
_entry.id   e6fe6ce3d54217dedbbf59d3d2b0c8b1
#
_cell.length_a   1.000
_cell.length_b   1.000
_cell.length_c   1.000
_cell.angle_alpha   90.00
_cell.angle_beta   90.00
_cell.angle_gamma   90.00
#
_symmetry.space_group_name_H-M   'P 1'
#
loop_
_entity.id
_entity.type
_entity.pdbx_description
1 polymer ?
#
loop_
_entity_poly.entity_id
_entity_poly.type
_entity_poly.pdbx_seq_one_letter_code
_entity_poly.pdbx_strand_id
1 'polypeptide(L)'
;MTDFKVGDHIVDFENIYQIYAVKTQKDLKGAPVKCFFYRPLEASERDKSVVASVPIDNVAKSGLRHLISKDGVKEFFKLLGKPLDTALLFEPKLTKEALYLNDPIKTVPILKLLFQNKIQTAEKFAKTNSEVMERIVKHLSDEIAFVTKKSFKSIHSQILSTLKKSST
;
A
#
# COMPACT_ATOMS: atom_id res chain seq x y z
N MET A 1 15.77 7.86 10.02
CA MET A 1 14.72 8.27 10.97
C MET A 1 13.51 8.71 10.16
N THR A 2 12.36 8.14 10.42
CA THR A 2 11.09 8.60 9.81
C THR A 2 10.66 9.85 10.55
N ASP A 3 10.74 11.00 9.89
CA ASP A 3 10.46 12.32 10.49
C ASP A 3 8.96 12.65 10.33
N PHE A 4 8.12 11.88 11.03
CA PHE A 4 6.68 12.10 11.03
C PHE A 4 6.30 13.28 11.94
N LYS A 5 5.28 14.04 11.51
CA LYS A 5 4.73 15.19 12.22
C LYS A 5 3.21 15.09 12.36
N VAL A 6 2.67 15.81 13.34
CA VAL A 6 1.22 15.99 13.43
C VAL A 6 0.71 16.66 12.16
N GLY A 7 -0.35 16.10 11.58
CA GLY A 7 -0.92 16.51 10.30
C GLY A 7 -0.46 15.66 9.12
N ASP A 8 0.62 14.89 9.25
CA ASP A 8 1.09 14.01 8.18
C ASP A 8 0.08 12.91 7.89
N HIS A 9 0.02 12.54 6.61
CA HIS A 9 -0.68 11.36 6.15
C HIS A 9 0.32 10.23 5.99
N ILE A 10 -0.04 9.07 6.52
CA ILE A 10 0.78 7.86 6.52
C ILE A 10 -0.02 6.68 6.01
N VAL A 11 0.68 5.66 5.54
CA VAL A 11 0.10 4.37 5.19
C VAL A 11 0.46 3.37 6.28
N ASP A 12 -0.56 2.69 6.78
CA ASP A 12 -0.44 1.52 7.65
C ASP A 12 -1.13 0.35 6.95
N PHE A 13 -0.34 -0.63 6.50
CA PHE A 13 -0.78 -1.73 5.64
C PHE A 13 -1.50 -1.22 4.37
N GLU A 14 -2.82 -1.13 4.39
CA GLU A 14 -3.64 -0.86 3.21
C GLU A 14 -4.44 0.42 3.30
N ASN A 15 -4.38 1.09 4.44
CA ASN A 15 -5.21 2.26 4.69
C ASN A 15 -4.36 3.52 4.88
N ILE A 16 -4.97 4.63 4.52
CA ILE A 16 -4.39 5.95 4.76
C ILE A 16 -4.88 6.46 6.11
N TYR A 17 -3.94 6.92 6.92
CA TYR A 17 -4.20 7.48 8.24
C TYR A 17 -3.66 8.90 8.32
N GLN A 18 -4.19 9.66 9.27
CA GLN A 18 -3.65 10.97 9.63
C GLN A 18 -3.12 10.94 11.06
N ILE A 19 -1.87 11.37 11.23
CA ILE A 19 -1.31 11.62 12.56
C ILE A 19 -1.97 12.88 13.12
N TYR A 20 -2.72 12.75 14.21
CA TYR A 20 -3.44 13.87 14.81
C TYR A 20 -2.83 14.36 16.12
N ALA A 21 -1.98 13.57 16.78
CA ALA A 21 -1.36 13.97 18.03
C ALA A 21 -0.05 13.22 18.29
N VAL A 22 0.79 13.84 19.10
CA VAL A 22 1.90 13.20 19.81
C VAL A 22 1.63 13.31 21.29
N LYS A 23 1.57 12.18 22.00
CA LYS A 23 1.26 12.12 23.43
C LYS A 23 2.20 11.14 24.11
N THR A 24 2.43 11.38 25.40
CA THR A 24 3.12 10.41 26.26
C THR A 24 2.08 9.47 26.88
N GLN A 25 2.30 8.18 26.75
CA GLN A 25 1.53 7.13 27.41
C GLN A 25 2.46 6.22 28.20
N LYS A 26 1.91 5.43 29.11
CA LYS A 26 2.69 4.43 29.85
C LYS A 26 2.78 3.15 29.02
N ASP A 27 3.96 2.55 28.94
CA ASP A 27 4.15 1.22 28.36
C ASP A 27 3.65 0.13 29.34
N LEU A 28 3.80 -1.13 28.94
CA LEU A 28 3.40 -2.28 29.77
C LEU A 28 4.18 -2.38 31.10
N LYS A 29 5.31 -1.71 31.23
CA LYS A 29 6.14 -1.63 32.43
C LYS A 29 5.89 -0.37 33.24
N GLY A 30 4.97 0.50 32.79
CA GLY A 30 4.64 1.77 33.44
C GLY A 30 5.58 2.92 33.09
N ALA A 31 6.57 2.72 32.22
CA ALA A 31 7.48 3.78 31.79
C ALA A 31 6.81 4.74 30.80
N PRO A 32 7.12 6.05 30.87
CA PRO A 32 6.56 7.02 29.93
C PRO A 32 7.18 6.85 28.55
N VAL A 33 6.37 6.71 27.51
CA VAL A 33 6.77 6.54 26.12
C VAL A 33 6.02 7.55 25.25
N LYS A 34 6.73 8.32 24.42
CA LYS A 34 6.12 9.19 23.43
C LYS A 34 5.61 8.38 22.25
N CYS A 35 4.36 8.60 21.87
CA CYS A 35 3.71 7.90 20.78
C CYS A 35 3.08 8.87 19.79
N PHE A 36 3.13 8.52 18.50
CA PHE A 36 2.23 9.07 17.50
C PHE A 36 0.86 8.44 17.66
N PHE A 37 -0.17 9.26 17.61
CA PHE A 37 -1.57 8.84 17.56
C PHE A 37 -2.12 9.16 16.17
N TYR A 38 -2.69 8.16 15.52
CA TYR A 38 -3.22 8.30 14.17
C TYR A 38 -4.59 7.63 14.05
N ARG A 39 -5.37 8.09 13.09
CA ARG A 39 -6.72 7.62 12.82
C ARG A 39 -6.94 7.45 11.33
N PRO A 40 -7.83 6.53 10.90
CA PRO A 40 -8.17 6.39 9.49
C PRO A 40 -8.66 7.71 8.90
N LEU A 41 -8.25 8.00 7.67
CA LEU A 41 -8.71 9.21 6.98
C LEU A 41 -10.18 9.09 6.57
N GLU A 42 -10.58 7.91 6.07
CA GLU A 42 -11.95 7.54 5.76
C GLU A 42 -12.45 6.55 6.81
N ALA A 43 -12.93 7.10 7.91
CA ALA A 43 -13.55 6.27 8.95
C ALA A 43 -15.05 6.19 8.72
N SER A 44 -15.58 4.96 8.64
CA SER A 44 -17.02 4.76 8.81
C SER A 44 -17.45 5.27 10.18
N GLU A 45 -18.75 5.49 10.39
CA GLU A 45 -19.27 5.91 11.72
C GLU A 45 -18.78 4.98 12.84
N ARG A 46 -18.60 3.68 12.53
CA ARG A 46 -18.08 2.66 13.46
C ARG A 46 -16.59 2.79 13.72
N ASP A 47 -15.83 3.28 12.75
CA ASP A 47 -14.36 3.36 12.81
C ASP A 47 -13.87 4.71 13.34
N LYS A 48 -14.75 5.68 13.53
CA LYS A 48 -14.40 7.01 14.11
C LYS A 48 -13.77 6.90 15.49
N SER A 49 -14.08 5.83 16.24
CA SER A 49 -13.49 5.53 17.54
C SER A 49 -12.17 4.77 17.47
N VAL A 50 -11.80 4.26 16.31
CA VAL A 50 -10.54 3.50 16.16
C VAL A 50 -9.37 4.46 16.16
N VAL A 51 -8.60 4.39 17.23
CA VAL A 51 -7.37 5.16 17.41
C VAL A 51 -6.23 4.17 17.53
N ALA A 52 -5.25 4.32 16.66
CA ALA A 52 -4.02 3.58 16.75
C ALA A 52 -2.90 4.46 17.31
N SER A 53 -1.94 3.84 17.96
CA SER A 53 -0.74 4.53 18.42
C SER A 53 0.50 3.69 18.21
N VAL A 54 1.62 4.36 17.97
CA VAL A 54 2.92 3.72 17.83
C VAL A 54 3.97 4.53 18.60
N PRO A 55 4.81 3.88 19.43
CA PRO A 55 5.97 4.54 20.02
C PRO A 55 6.88 5.12 18.94
N ILE A 56 7.35 6.36 19.14
CA ILE A 56 8.21 7.05 18.16
C ILE A 56 9.45 6.21 17.82
N ASP A 57 10.05 5.57 18.82
CA ASP A 57 11.24 4.73 18.64
C ASP A 57 10.96 3.42 17.87
N ASN A 58 9.69 3.01 17.78
CA ASN A 58 9.27 1.80 17.07
C ASN A 58 8.74 2.06 15.66
N VAL A 59 8.64 3.31 15.23
CA VAL A 59 8.11 3.67 13.91
C VAL A 59 8.85 2.94 12.78
N ALA A 60 10.16 2.86 12.84
CA ALA A 60 10.96 2.17 11.81
C ALA A 60 10.65 0.66 11.69
N LYS A 61 10.09 0.05 12.75
CA LYS A 61 9.73 -1.37 12.80
C LYS A 61 8.25 -1.63 12.60
N SER A 62 7.42 -0.58 12.64
CA SER A 62 5.96 -0.71 12.59
C SER A 62 5.41 -0.94 11.18
N GLY A 63 6.23 -0.72 10.14
CA GLY A 63 5.75 -0.76 8.76
C GLY A 63 5.05 0.53 8.31
N LEU A 64 4.92 1.53 9.18
CA LEU A 64 4.38 2.83 8.80
C LEU A 64 5.31 3.53 7.81
N ARG A 65 4.73 4.13 6.79
CA ARG A 65 5.46 4.92 5.80
C ARG A 65 4.71 6.18 5.37
N HIS A 66 5.42 7.13 4.80
CA HIS A 66 4.80 8.21 4.07
C HIS A 66 4.07 7.70 2.83
N LEU A 67 3.09 8.48 2.36
CA LEU A 67 2.47 8.22 1.07
C LEU A 67 3.52 8.34 -0.04
N ILE A 68 3.24 7.64 -1.14
CA ILE A 68 4.02 7.79 -2.37
C ILE A 68 4.07 9.26 -2.81
N SER A 69 5.23 9.76 -3.19
CA SER A 69 5.35 11.12 -3.71
C SER A 69 4.77 11.24 -5.13
N LYS A 70 4.48 12.46 -5.59
CA LYS A 70 4.04 12.68 -6.97
C LYS A 70 5.04 12.17 -8.01
N ASP A 71 6.34 12.26 -7.72
CA ASP A 71 7.37 11.72 -8.61
C ASP A 71 7.45 10.20 -8.50
N GLY A 72 7.23 9.64 -7.31
CA GLY A 72 7.05 8.21 -7.11
C GLY A 72 5.86 7.66 -7.89
N VAL A 73 4.74 8.40 -7.99
CA VAL A 73 3.60 8.02 -8.85
C VAL A 73 4.00 7.95 -10.33
N LYS A 74 4.79 8.91 -10.82
CA LYS A 74 5.29 8.88 -12.20
C LYS A 74 6.18 7.66 -12.42
N GLU A 75 7.08 7.38 -11.49
CA GLU A 75 7.96 6.21 -11.53
C GLU A 75 7.16 4.91 -11.47
N PHE A 76 6.17 4.81 -10.60
CA PHE A 76 5.25 3.68 -10.51
C PHE A 76 4.64 3.34 -11.87
N PHE A 77 4.00 4.31 -12.55
CA PHE A 77 3.39 4.09 -13.86
C PHE A 77 4.42 3.80 -14.95
N LYS A 78 5.61 4.41 -14.89
CA LYS A 78 6.72 4.11 -15.79
C LYS A 78 7.17 2.65 -15.67
N LEU A 79 7.34 2.16 -14.45
CA LEU A 79 7.72 0.77 -14.18
C LEU A 79 6.60 -0.21 -14.53
N LEU A 80 5.35 0.15 -14.22
CA LEU A 80 4.18 -0.66 -14.53
C LEU A 80 4.01 -0.83 -16.05
N GLY A 81 4.31 0.19 -16.84
CA GLY A 81 4.19 0.17 -18.30
C GLY A 81 5.36 -0.49 -19.04
N LYS A 82 6.49 -0.79 -18.37
CA LYS A 82 7.59 -1.53 -18.99
C LYS A 82 7.20 -2.99 -19.21
N PRO A 83 7.75 -3.69 -20.21
CA PRO A 83 7.60 -5.15 -20.30
C PRO A 83 8.06 -5.84 -19.02
N LEU A 84 7.48 -7.00 -18.71
CA LEU A 84 7.96 -7.81 -17.59
C LEU A 84 9.32 -8.42 -17.97
N ASP A 85 10.23 -8.49 -17.01
CA ASP A 85 11.45 -9.25 -17.18
C ASP A 85 11.10 -10.75 -17.30
N THR A 86 11.42 -11.35 -18.44
CA THR A 86 11.09 -12.74 -18.76
C THR A 86 11.84 -13.75 -17.89
N ALA A 87 12.88 -13.31 -17.17
CA ALA A 87 13.60 -14.14 -16.21
C ALA A 87 12.83 -14.32 -14.89
N LEU A 88 11.82 -13.49 -14.62
CA LEU A 88 11.02 -13.59 -13.41
C LEU A 88 9.90 -14.63 -13.59
N LEU A 89 9.95 -15.68 -12.77
CA LEU A 89 8.91 -16.69 -12.72
C LEU A 89 7.93 -16.42 -11.59
N PHE A 90 6.65 -16.72 -11.85
CA PHE A 90 5.63 -16.65 -10.81
C PHE A 90 5.83 -17.80 -9.81
N GLU A 91 6.09 -17.45 -8.57
CA GLU A 91 6.10 -18.38 -7.44
C GLU A 91 4.93 -18.09 -6.50
N PRO A 92 4.19 -19.10 -6.02
CA PRO A 92 3.07 -18.90 -5.09
C PRO A 92 3.45 -18.17 -3.79
N LYS A 93 4.72 -18.22 -3.41
CA LYS A 93 5.27 -17.50 -2.25
C LYS A 93 5.20 -15.98 -2.44
N LEU A 94 5.42 -15.49 -3.66
CA LEU A 94 5.36 -14.06 -4.00
C LEU A 94 4.01 -13.43 -3.69
N THR A 95 2.92 -14.20 -3.81
CA THR A 95 1.57 -13.74 -3.47
C THR A 95 1.46 -13.36 -1.98
N LYS A 96 2.07 -14.17 -1.11
CA LYS A 96 2.08 -13.88 0.33
C LYS A 96 2.99 -12.70 0.64
N GLU A 97 4.16 -12.64 0.02
CA GLU A 97 5.11 -11.54 0.19
C GLU A 97 4.51 -10.20 -0.23
N ALA A 98 3.73 -10.17 -1.30
CA ALA A 98 3.06 -8.97 -1.80
C ALA A 98 2.14 -8.32 -0.76
N LEU A 99 1.47 -9.10 0.09
CA LEU A 99 0.60 -8.60 1.14
C LEU A 99 1.35 -7.84 2.24
N TYR A 100 2.62 -8.19 2.46
CA TYR A 100 3.47 -7.56 3.48
C TYR A 100 4.37 -6.46 2.91
N LEU A 101 4.41 -6.35 1.57
CA LEU A 101 5.21 -5.34 0.89
C LEU A 101 4.47 -4.00 0.93
N ASN A 102 4.78 -3.20 1.95
CA ASN A 102 4.22 -1.86 2.08
C ASN A 102 5.05 -0.82 1.30
N ASP A 103 5.32 -1.10 0.01
CA ASP A 103 6.10 -0.23 -0.88
C ASP A 103 5.52 -0.31 -2.30
N PRO A 104 4.89 0.76 -2.81
CA PRO A 104 4.27 0.77 -4.13
C PRO A 104 5.21 0.39 -5.27
N ILE A 105 6.47 0.84 -5.21
CA ILE A 105 7.45 0.58 -6.28
C ILE A 105 7.88 -0.88 -6.28
N LYS A 106 8.18 -1.43 -5.11
CA LYS A 106 8.57 -2.85 -4.98
C LYS A 106 7.42 -3.81 -5.28
N THR A 107 6.19 -3.36 -5.16
CA THR A 107 5.00 -4.16 -5.47
C THR A 107 4.79 -4.32 -6.98
N VAL A 108 5.32 -3.42 -7.83
CA VAL A 108 5.10 -3.45 -9.28
C VAL A 108 5.49 -4.80 -9.93
N PRO A 109 6.68 -5.38 -9.70
CA PRO A 109 7.04 -6.65 -10.32
C PRO A 109 6.08 -7.77 -9.96
N ILE A 110 5.69 -7.85 -8.69
CA ILE A 110 4.78 -8.90 -8.20
C ILE A 110 3.38 -8.74 -8.80
N LEU A 111 2.87 -7.51 -8.87
CA LEU A 111 1.59 -7.21 -9.47
C LEU A 111 1.57 -7.60 -10.96
N LYS A 112 2.65 -7.35 -11.69
CA LYS A 112 2.78 -7.74 -13.10
C LYS A 112 2.83 -9.26 -13.27
N LEU A 113 3.57 -9.97 -12.42
CA LEU A 113 3.62 -11.44 -12.42
C LEU A 113 2.24 -12.05 -12.13
N LEU A 114 1.52 -11.52 -11.14
CA LEU A 114 0.15 -11.96 -10.83
C LEU A 114 -0.78 -11.74 -12.02
N PHE A 115 -0.69 -10.57 -12.65
CA PHE A 115 -1.53 -10.23 -13.80
C PHE A 115 -1.22 -11.12 -15.02
N GLN A 116 0.06 -11.35 -15.31
CA GLN A 116 0.48 -12.24 -16.39
C GLN A 116 0.04 -13.69 -16.14
N ASN A 117 0.22 -14.18 -14.91
CA ASN A 117 -0.25 -15.52 -14.53
C ASN A 117 -1.75 -15.64 -14.69
N LYS A 118 -2.53 -14.62 -14.32
CA LYS A 118 -3.99 -14.56 -14.55
C LYS A 118 -4.35 -14.72 -16.03
N ILE A 119 -3.62 -14.04 -16.93
CA ILE A 119 -3.87 -14.14 -18.38
C ILE A 119 -3.53 -15.54 -18.90
N GLN A 120 -2.39 -16.10 -18.48
CA GLN A 120 -1.89 -17.38 -18.97
C GLN A 120 -2.70 -18.57 -18.48
N THR A 121 -3.17 -18.53 -17.25
CA THR A 121 -3.87 -19.67 -16.63
C THR A 121 -5.39 -19.54 -16.67
N ALA A 122 -5.91 -18.34 -16.98
CA ALA A 122 -7.34 -18.04 -17.09
C ALA A 122 -8.20 -18.70 -15.98
N GLU A 123 -8.97 -19.74 -16.30
CA GLU A 123 -9.86 -20.43 -15.35
C GLU A 123 -9.12 -21.16 -14.21
N LYS A 124 -7.84 -21.48 -14.38
CA LYS A 124 -7.02 -22.13 -13.35
C LYS A 124 -6.34 -21.13 -12.40
N PHE A 125 -6.57 -19.83 -12.61
CA PHE A 125 -6.01 -18.82 -11.70
C PHE A 125 -6.63 -18.94 -10.31
N ALA A 126 -5.81 -19.23 -9.31
CA ALA A 126 -6.29 -19.46 -7.96
C ALA A 126 -7.07 -18.25 -7.42
N LYS A 127 -8.24 -18.51 -6.81
CA LYS A 127 -9.09 -17.46 -6.21
C LYS A 127 -8.31 -16.58 -5.25
N THR A 128 -7.44 -17.17 -4.42
CA THR A 128 -6.58 -16.44 -3.48
C THR A 128 -5.67 -15.44 -4.20
N ASN A 129 -5.11 -15.79 -5.35
CA ASN A 129 -4.26 -14.89 -6.13
C ASN A 129 -5.07 -13.73 -6.72
N SER A 130 -6.33 -13.99 -7.14
CA SER A 130 -7.24 -12.94 -7.62
C SER A 130 -7.56 -11.95 -6.51
N GLU A 131 -7.91 -12.44 -5.33
CA GLU A 131 -8.22 -11.61 -4.16
C GLU A 131 -7.01 -10.75 -3.75
N VAL A 132 -5.80 -11.33 -3.73
CA VAL A 132 -4.58 -10.58 -3.43
C VAL A 132 -4.31 -9.51 -4.48
N MET A 133 -4.42 -9.84 -5.76
CA MET A 133 -4.21 -8.89 -6.85
C MET A 133 -5.21 -7.72 -6.76
N GLU A 134 -6.49 -8.01 -6.55
CA GLU A 134 -7.54 -7.00 -6.40
C GLU A 134 -7.29 -6.10 -5.20
N ARG A 135 -6.87 -6.68 -4.08
CA ARG A 135 -6.52 -5.95 -2.85
C ARG A 135 -5.33 -5.00 -3.08
N ILE A 136 -4.27 -5.47 -3.76
CA ILE A 136 -3.12 -4.64 -4.13
C ILE A 136 -3.55 -3.50 -5.05
N VAL A 137 -4.29 -3.78 -6.10
CA VAL A 137 -4.76 -2.76 -7.05
C VAL A 137 -5.64 -1.73 -6.36
N LYS A 138 -6.55 -2.19 -5.48
CA LYS A 138 -7.42 -1.29 -4.71
C LYS A 138 -6.59 -0.35 -3.84
N HIS A 139 -5.70 -0.90 -3.03
CA HIS A 139 -4.85 -0.12 -2.11
C HIS A 139 -3.98 0.91 -2.85
N LEU A 140 -3.30 0.49 -3.94
CA LEU A 140 -2.51 1.41 -4.77
C LEU A 140 -3.38 2.49 -5.41
N SER A 141 -4.61 2.13 -5.81
CA SER A 141 -5.56 3.10 -6.38
C SER A 141 -6.00 4.14 -5.36
N ASP A 142 -6.29 3.72 -4.14
CA ASP A 142 -6.68 4.63 -3.04
C ASP A 142 -5.54 5.62 -2.74
N GLU A 143 -4.32 5.13 -2.58
CA GLU A 143 -3.16 5.96 -2.26
C GLU A 143 -2.82 6.95 -3.38
N ILE A 144 -2.73 6.47 -4.63
CA ILE A 144 -2.41 7.29 -5.78
C ILE A 144 -3.51 8.33 -6.05
N ALA A 145 -4.79 7.94 -5.90
CA ALA A 145 -5.92 8.84 -6.04
C ALA A 145 -5.82 9.99 -5.02
N PHE A 146 -5.53 9.67 -3.77
CA PHE A 146 -5.34 10.65 -2.72
C PHE A 146 -4.21 11.64 -3.03
N VAL A 147 -3.03 11.13 -3.40
CA VAL A 147 -1.83 11.96 -3.69
C VAL A 147 -2.03 12.83 -4.94
N THR A 148 -2.69 12.29 -5.96
CA THR A 148 -2.90 13.00 -7.24
C THR A 148 -4.17 13.84 -7.28
N LYS A 149 -5.03 13.74 -6.26
CA LYS A 149 -6.36 14.37 -6.21
C LYS A 149 -7.25 13.97 -7.40
N LYS A 150 -7.11 12.75 -7.86
CA LYS A 150 -7.95 12.14 -8.91
C LYS A 150 -8.96 11.18 -8.29
N SER A 151 -10.00 10.81 -9.04
CA SER A 151 -10.94 9.81 -8.54
C SER A 151 -10.30 8.42 -8.49
N PHE A 152 -10.70 7.64 -7.49
CA PHE A 152 -10.34 6.22 -7.38
C PHE A 152 -10.58 5.47 -8.70
N LYS A 153 -11.77 5.61 -9.28
CA LYS A 153 -12.16 4.95 -10.53
C LYS A 153 -11.20 5.26 -11.68
N SER A 154 -10.73 6.50 -11.78
CA SER A 154 -9.78 6.91 -12.82
C SER A 154 -8.43 6.22 -12.64
N ILE A 155 -7.88 6.23 -11.42
CA ILE A 155 -6.59 5.59 -11.13
C ILE A 155 -6.68 4.08 -11.26
N HIS A 156 -7.72 3.46 -10.72
CA HIS A 156 -7.95 2.02 -10.82
C HIS A 156 -7.98 1.56 -12.30
N SER A 157 -8.74 2.25 -13.14
CA SER A 157 -8.79 1.97 -14.57
C SER A 157 -7.44 2.19 -15.26
N GLN A 158 -6.69 3.22 -14.85
CA GLN A 158 -5.36 3.49 -15.38
C GLN A 158 -4.36 2.39 -15.03
N ILE A 159 -4.36 1.88 -13.79
CA ILE A 159 -3.50 0.76 -13.38
C ILE A 159 -3.81 -0.47 -14.21
N LEU A 160 -5.09 -0.88 -14.30
CA LEU A 160 -5.48 -2.07 -15.05
C LEU A 160 -5.17 -1.96 -16.56
N SER A 161 -5.43 -0.79 -17.16
CA SER A 161 -5.12 -0.57 -18.57
C SER A 161 -3.61 -0.59 -18.87
N THR A 162 -2.80 -0.07 -17.93
CA THR A 162 -1.33 -0.10 -18.05
C THR A 162 -0.80 -1.53 -17.93
N LEU A 163 -1.30 -2.31 -16.96
CA LEU A 163 -0.95 -3.73 -16.82
C LEU A 163 -1.28 -4.51 -18.10
N LYS A 164 -2.48 -4.30 -18.65
CA LYS A 164 -2.89 -4.97 -19.88
C LYS A 164 -1.95 -4.66 -21.05
N LYS A 165 -1.57 -3.41 -21.23
CA LYS A 165 -0.64 -2.98 -22.31
C LYS A 165 0.76 -3.53 -22.14
N SER A 166 1.25 -3.68 -20.91
CA SER A 166 2.60 -4.17 -20.64
C SER A 166 2.72 -5.69 -20.69
N SER A 167 1.59 -6.41 -20.81
CA SER A 167 1.53 -7.88 -20.87
C SER A 167 1.24 -8.39 -22.29
N THR A 168 1.10 -7.49 -23.25
CA THR A 168 0.96 -7.78 -24.69
C THR A 168 2.32 -7.60 -25.36
#